data_e786e9c05d0a8beacae9776aa19d83aa
#
_entry.id   e786e9c05d0a8beacae9776aa19d83aa
#
_cell.length_a   1.000
_cell.length_b   1.000
_cell.length_c   1.000
_cell.angle_alpha   90.00
_cell.angle_beta   90.00
_cell.angle_gamma   90.00
#
_symmetry.space_group_name_H-M   'P 1'
#
loop_
_entity.id
_entity.type
_entity.pdbx_description
1 polymer ?
#
loop_
_entity_poly.entity_id
_entity_poly.type
_entity_poly.pdbx_seq_one_letter_code
_entity_poly.pdbx_strand_id
1 'polypeptide(L)'
;MPKKTDTKKKTGEARTVAPPSLPLIVVDRLRMETDGDGVTTLVAAKGCPLSCKYCINKKVLSDQIPFKLITPEELLEKVKIDDLYFQATGGGVVFGGGESLIHADFIVAFAEIMPKEWKLTVETSLNVPEKALRKVMPVVDWYIFDVKSTDPETYLAYTGVDDTNMRRNLKILADEGYADRVKVRIPYIKGYNTPEDVKKSIEELRKLGAFATMEAFPYRIPEEEEKA
;
A
#
# COMPACT_ATOMS: atom_id res chain seq x y z
N MET A 1 20.44 17.09 -64.83
CA MET A 1 20.30 17.76 -63.50
C MET A 1 19.44 16.88 -62.64
N PRO A 2 19.96 16.25 -61.57
CA PRO A 2 19.16 15.43 -60.69
C PRO A 2 18.56 16.27 -59.57
N LYS A 3 17.26 16.03 -59.28
CA LYS A 3 16.50 16.68 -58.21
C LYS A 3 16.93 16.16 -56.85
N LYS A 4 17.28 17.07 -55.94
CA LYS A 4 17.56 16.81 -54.53
C LYS A 4 16.25 16.48 -53.83
N THR A 5 16.12 15.27 -53.24
CA THR A 5 15.04 14.90 -52.34
C THR A 5 15.43 15.34 -50.93
N ASP A 6 14.70 16.32 -50.38
CA ASP A 6 14.80 16.75 -48.99
C ASP A 6 14.10 15.73 -48.10
N THR A 7 14.88 14.93 -47.38
CA THR A 7 14.42 14.06 -46.29
C THR A 7 14.30 14.89 -45.01
N LYS A 8 13.11 15.39 -44.72
CA LYS A 8 12.77 15.95 -43.40
C LYS A 8 12.88 14.88 -42.35
N LYS A 9 13.92 14.91 -41.52
CA LYS A 9 13.97 14.17 -40.23
C LYS A 9 12.84 14.70 -39.34
N LYS A 10 11.83 13.87 -39.09
CA LYS A 10 10.89 14.07 -37.98
C LYS A 10 11.64 13.79 -36.67
N THR A 11 12.06 14.83 -35.98
CA THR A 11 12.45 14.77 -34.58
C THR A 11 11.20 14.44 -33.79
N GLY A 12 11.12 13.19 -33.29
CA GLY A 12 10.07 12.79 -32.36
C GLY A 12 10.26 13.59 -31.05
N GLU A 13 9.40 14.56 -30.80
CA GLU A 13 9.26 15.16 -29.47
C GLU A 13 8.84 14.05 -28.50
N ALA A 14 9.72 13.74 -27.56
CA ALA A 14 9.37 12.90 -26.42
C ALA A 14 8.21 13.61 -25.70
N ARG A 15 7.02 13.01 -25.68
CA ARG A 15 5.92 13.45 -24.84
C ARG A 15 6.40 13.36 -23.39
N THR A 16 6.73 14.47 -22.79
CA THR A 16 6.95 14.60 -21.35
C THR A 16 5.61 14.27 -20.66
N VAL A 17 5.50 13.04 -20.16
CA VAL A 17 4.38 12.66 -19.29
C VAL A 17 4.57 13.45 -18.00
N ALA A 18 3.52 14.15 -17.56
CA ALA A 18 3.57 14.85 -16.28
C ALA A 18 3.92 13.86 -15.15
N PRO A 19 4.73 14.27 -14.16
CA PRO A 19 5.08 13.40 -13.05
C PRO A 19 3.80 12.94 -12.32
N PRO A 20 3.78 11.68 -11.81
CA PRO A 20 2.63 11.20 -11.07
C PRO A 20 2.42 12.05 -9.82
N SER A 21 1.17 12.29 -9.45
CA SER A 21 0.81 13.05 -8.24
C SER A 21 0.06 12.17 -7.25
N LEU A 22 0.27 12.44 -5.94
CA LEU A 22 -0.37 11.73 -4.84
C LEU A 22 -1.41 12.64 -4.16
N PRO A 23 -2.66 12.20 -4.00
CA PRO A 23 -3.65 12.93 -3.19
C PRO A 23 -3.36 12.72 -1.71
N LEU A 24 -2.42 13.52 -1.19
CA LEU A 24 -1.92 13.44 0.18
C LEU A 24 -2.97 13.93 1.18
N ILE A 25 -3.24 13.11 2.20
CA ILE A 25 -4.05 13.47 3.36
C ILE A 25 -3.15 14.02 4.46
N VAL A 26 -2.17 13.22 4.89
CA VAL A 26 -1.28 13.56 6.00
C VAL A 26 0.08 12.86 5.86
N VAL A 27 1.10 13.49 6.39
CA VAL A 27 2.40 12.87 6.70
C VAL A 27 2.48 12.78 8.23
N ASP A 28 2.40 11.56 8.76
CA ASP A 28 2.46 11.27 10.19
C ASP A 28 3.82 10.71 10.53
N ARG A 29 4.61 11.50 11.25
CA ARG A 29 6.05 11.30 11.41
C ARG A 29 6.40 10.57 12.69
N LEU A 30 7.58 9.93 12.68
CA LEU A 30 8.25 9.32 13.84
C LEU A 30 7.36 8.25 14.51
N ARG A 31 6.73 7.41 13.69
CA ARG A 31 5.96 6.26 14.17
C ARG A 31 6.93 5.13 14.56
N MET A 32 6.61 4.45 15.64
CA MET A 32 7.41 3.35 16.16
C MET A 32 6.53 2.11 16.31
N GLU A 33 7.03 0.96 15.87
CA GLU A 33 6.44 -0.38 16.08
C GLU A 33 5.07 -0.64 15.38
N THR A 34 4.44 0.36 14.77
CA THR A 34 3.11 0.20 14.16
C THR A 34 3.13 -0.14 12.68
N ASP A 35 4.11 0.40 11.93
CA ASP A 35 4.07 0.40 10.47
C ASP A 35 5.36 -0.17 9.86
N GLY A 36 6.04 -1.07 10.54
CA GLY A 36 7.28 -1.68 10.08
C GLY A 36 8.38 -1.65 11.13
N ASP A 37 9.60 -1.95 10.70
CA ASP A 37 10.76 -1.94 11.58
C ASP A 37 11.36 -0.54 11.67
N GLY A 38 11.92 -0.22 12.84
CA GLY A 38 12.55 1.08 13.10
C GLY A 38 11.55 2.24 13.21
N VAL A 39 12.07 3.45 13.07
CA VAL A 39 11.24 4.67 13.02
C VAL A 39 10.75 4.87 11.60
N THR A 40 9.45 5.06 11.44
CA THR A 40 8.82 5.24 10.13
C THR A 40 8.05 6.55 10.04
N THR A 41 7.82 7.01 8.82
CA THR A 41 6.91 8.12 8.52
C THR A 41 5.81 7.62 7.60
N LEU A 42 4.56 7.66 8.07
CA LEU A 42 3.38 7.27 7.30
C LEU A 42 2.97 8.40 6.36
N VAL A 43 2.87 8.08 5.09
CA VAL A 43 2.32 8.91 4.03
C VAL A 43 0.92 8.40 3.70
N ALA A 44 -0.09 9.03 4.27
CA ALA A 44 -1.47 8.64 4.06
C ALA A 44 -2.06 9.35 2.84
N ALA A 45 -2.57 8.57 1.89
CA ALA A 45 -3.18 9.05 0.66
C ALA A 45 -4.65 8.67 0.54
N LYS A 46 -5.40 9.45 -0.25
CA LYS A 46 -6.80 9.15 -0.59
C LYS A 46 -6.91 8.02 -1.59
N GLY A 47 -8.10 7.41 -1.57
CA GLY A 47 -8.52 6.36 -2.49
C GLY A 47 -8.37 4.97 -1.89
N CYS A 48 -9.44 4.19 -2.00
CA CYS A 48 -9.47 2.79 -1.61
C CYS A 48 -10.54 2.08 -2.43
N PRO A 49 -10.28 0.90 -3.02
CA PRO A 49 -11.29 0.14 -3.74
C PRO A 49 -12.26 -0.58 -2.80
N LEU A 50 -11.93 -0.67 -1.50
CA LEU A 50 -12.75 -1.32 -0.49
C LEU A 50 -13.70 -0.32 0.20
N SER A 51 -14.81 -0.85 0.72
CA SER A 51 -15.80 -0.14 1.53
C SER A 51 -15.98 -0.81 2.90
N CYS A 52 -14.85 -1.09 3.58
CA CYS A 52 -14.85 -1.81 4.85
C CYS A 52 -15.80 -1.18 5.87
N LYS A 53 -16.63 -2.01 6.52
CA LYS A 53 -17.68 -1.58 7.45
C LYS A 53 -17.12 -0.76 8.63
N TYR A 54 -16.02 -1.22 9.22
CA TYR A 54 -15.37 -0.55 10.35
C TYR A 54 -14.04 0.12 9.94
N CYS A 55 -14.02 0.80 8.77
CA CYS A 55 -12.82 1.48 8.31
C CYS A 55 -12.43 2.62 9.27
N ILE A 56 -11.28 2.50 9.93
CA ILE A 56 -10.77 3.54 10.84
C ILE A 56 -10.46 4.85 10.12
N ASN A 57 -10.23 4.78 8.81
CA ASN A 57 -9.92 5.92 7.95
C ASN A 57 -11.14 6.46 7.19
N LYS A 58 -12.36 5.97 7.48
CA LYS A 58 -13.60 6.31 6.75
C LYS A 58 -13.81 7.82 6.62
N LYS A 59 -13.59 8.57 7.71
CA LYS A 59 -13.73 10.04 7.72
C LYS A 59 -12.69 10.71 6.82
N VAL A 60 -11.43 10.38 6.99
CA VAL A 60 -10.33 11.04 6.25
C VAL A 60 -10.28 10.65 4.77
N LEU A 61 -10.84 9.48 4.43
CA LEU A 61 -10.99 9.04 3.03
C LEU A 61 -12.23 9.65 2.35
N SER A 62 -13.16 10.22 3.10
CA SER A 62 -14.39 10.82 2.55
C SER A 62 -14.05 12.04 1.67
N ASP A 63 -14.92 12.34 0.70
CA ASP A 63 -14.76 13.49 -0.19
C ASP A 63 -14.86 14.85 0.53
N GLN A 64 -15.37 14.84 1.77
CA GLN A 64 -15.48 16.05 2.60
C GLN A 64 -14.12 16.53 3.15
N ILE A 65 -13.12 15.66 3.25
CA ILE A 65 -11.80 16.03 3.75
C ILE A 65 -10.93 16.49 2.59
N PRO A 66 -10.41 17.71 2.62
CA PRO A 66 -9.52 18.21 1.58
C PRO A 66 -8.21 17.43 1.55
N PHE A 67 -7.60 17.34 0.38
CA PHE A 67 -6.29 16.77 0.17
C PHE A 67 -5.44 17.70 -0.71
N LYS A 68 -4.14 17.53 -0.68
CA LYS A 68 -3.22 18.24 -1.56
C LYS A 68 -2.62 17.25 -2.56
N LEU A 69 -2.64 17.58 -3.85
CA LEU A 69 -1.83 16.87 -4.82
C LEU A 69 -0.38 17.28 -4.65
N ILE A 70 0.50 16.31 -4.47
CA ILE A 70 1.94 16.52 -4.33
C ILE A 70 2.72 15.66 -5.33
N THR A 71 3.91 16.12 -5.70
CA THR A 71 4.87 15.36 -6.51
C THR A 71 5.78 14.49 -5.63
N PRO A 72 6.52 13.52 -6.21
CA PRO A 72 7.51 12.75 -5.47
C PRO A 72 8.58 13.64 -4.81
N GLU A 73 9.03 14.69 -5.49
CA GLU A 73 10.03 15.64 -4.98
C GLU A 73 9.46 16.44 -3.80
N GLU A 74 8.22 16.93 -3.89
CA GLU A 74 7.55 17.61 -2.78
C GLU A 74 7.40 16.70 -1.56
N LEU A 75 7.16 15.39 -1.77
CA LEU A 75 7.10 14.42 -0.69
C LEU A 75 8.49 14.22 -0.07
N LEU A 76 9.52 14.03 -0.90
CA LEU A 76 10.90 13.85 -0.41
C LEU A 76 11.32 15.03 0.48
N GLU A 77 11.05 16.27 0.07
CA GLU A 77 11.32 17.47 0.87
C GLU A 77 10.62 17.46 2.24
N LYS A 78 9.44 16.86 2.33
CA LYS A 78 8.69 16.75 3.60
C LYS A 78 9.25 15.70 4.54
N VAL A 79 9.70 14.56 4.00
CA VAL A 79 10.10 13.40 4.83
C VAL A 79 11.60 13.36 5.11
N LYS A 80 12.44 14.07 4.33
CA LYS A 80 13.90 14.07 4.53
C LYS A 80 14.36 14.62 5.90
N ILE A 81 13.51 15.36 6.58
CA ILE A 81 13.79 15.81 7.95
C ILE A 81 13.93 14.63 8.94
N ASP A 82 13.38 13.46 8.60
CA ASP A 82 13.41 12.24 9.40
C ASP A 82 14.61 11.33 9.05
N ASP A 83 15.45 11.71 8.09
CA ASP A 83 16.57 10.92 7.56
C ASP A 83 17.46 10.30 8.65
N LEU A 84 17.86 11.10 9.64
CA LEU A 84 18.69 10.62 10.75
C LEU A 84 18.03 9.47 11.51
N TYR A 85 16.72 9.55 11.75
CA TYR A 85 15.98 8.50 12.46
C TYR A 85 15.87 7.24 11.60
N PHE A 86 15.62 7.39 10.30
CA PHE A 86 15.54 6.26 9.39
C PHE A 86 16.89 5.50 9.32
N GLN A 87 17.99 6.22 9.14
CA GLN A 87 19.31 5.61 9.10
C GLN A 87 19.70 4.96 10.42
N ALA A 88 19.42 5.61 11.57
CA ALA A 88 19.77 5.09 12.88
C ALA A 88 19.00 3.82 13.27
N THR A 89 17.80 3.61 12.72
CA THR A 89 16.89 2.53 13.14
C THR A 89 16.60 1.50 12.05
N GLY A 90 17.05 1.75 10.81
CA GLY A 90 16.69 0.92 9.65
C GLY A 90 15.23 1.09 9.20
N GLY A 91 14.61 2.21 9.57
CA GLY A 91 13.25 2.57 9.18
C GLY A 91 13.14 3.25 7.82
N GLY A 92 12.05 4.00 7.61
CA GLY A 92 11.83 4.71 6.35
C GLY A 92 10.41 5.19 6.13
N VAL A 93 9.96 5.17 4.88
CA VAL A 93 8.65 5.70 4.48
C VAL A 93 7.65 4.56 4.29
N VAL A 94 6.45 4.76 4.84
CA VAL A 94 5.32 3.84 4.71
C VAL A 94 4.20 4.53 3.96
N PHE A 95 3.75 3.98 2.85
CA PHE A 95 2.54 4.42 2.18
C PHE A 95 1.33 3.68 2.74
N GLY A 96 0.28 4.44 3.11
CA GLY A 96 -0.93 3.90 3.74
C GLY A 96 -2.13 4.85 3.63
N GLY A 97 -3.04 4.76 4.60
CA GLY A 97 -4.26 5.57 4.67
C GLY A 97 -5.44 4.91 3.97
N GLY A 98 -5.52 5.02 2.63
CA GLY A 98 -6.39 4.21 1.77
C GLY A 98 -5.68 2.93 1.29
N GLU A 99 -5.86 2.59 0.00
CA GLU A 99 -5.11 1.51 -0.63
C GLU A 99 -3.88 2.09 -1.35
N SER A 100 -2.69 1.80 -0.84
CA SER A 100 -1.44 2.39 -1.35
C SER A 100 -1.16 2.03 -2.81
N LEU A 101 -1.47 0.79 -3.20
CA LEU A 101 -1.10 0.26 -4.52
C LEU A 101 -1.88 0.88 -5.69
N ILE A 102 -2.98 1.59 -5.43
CA ILE A 102 -3.64 2.38 -6.51
C ILE A 102 -2.76 3.54 -6.97
N HIS A 103 -1.76 3.93 -6.17
CA HIS A 103 -0.78 4.98 -6.45
C HIS A 103 0.58 4.41 -6.89
N ALA A 104 0.61 3.22 -7.47
CA ALA A 104 1.84 2.50 -7.83
C ALA A 104 2.83 3.35 -8.66
N ASP A 105 2.36 4.17 -9.60
CA ASP A 105 3.22 5.03 -10.41
C ASP A 105 3.94 6.09 -9.56
N PHE A 106 3.26 6.65 -8.56
CA PHE A 106 3.86 7.60 -7.63
C PHE A 106 4.88 6.92 -6.70
N ILE A 107 4.56 5.74 -6.18
CA ILE A 107 5.45 4.97 -5.30
C ILE A 107 6.76 4.64 -6.03
N VAL A 108 6.68 4.20 -7.29
CA VAL A 108 7.87 3.93 -8.12
C VAL A 108 8.70 5.20 -8.34
N ALA A 109 8.06 6.31 -8.74
CA ALA A 109 8.77 7.56 -8.96
C ALA A 109 9.42 8.11 -7.67
N PHE A 110 8.76 7.96 -6.52
CA PHE A 110 9.34 8.31 -5.23
C PHE A 110 10.55 7.42 -4.88
N ALA A 111 10.45 6.10 -5.11
CA ALA A 111 11.55 5.16 -4.89
C ALA A 111 12.81 5.46 -5.73
N GLU A 112 12.64 6.05 -6.91
CA GLU A 112 13.75 6.45 -7.77
C GLU A 112 14.59 7.59 -7.19
N ILE A 113 13.97 8.47 -6.39
CA ILE A 113 14.62 9.68 -5.86
C ILE A 113 14.92 9.64 -4.37
N MET A 114 14.33 8.71 -3.61
CA MET A 114 14.58 8.58 -2.18
C MET A 114 15.99 8.04 -1.88
N PRO A 115 16.61 8.35 -0.72
CA PRO A 115 17.85 7.75 -0.27
C PRO A 115 17.76 6.21 -0.22
N LYS A 116 18.82 5.52 -0.66
CA LYS A 116 18.86 4.04 -0.74
C LYS A 116 18.90 3.35 0.63
N GLU A 117 19.30 4.08 1.64
CA GLU A 117 19.35 3.63 3.04
C GLU A 117 17.97 3.51 3.68
N TRP A 118 16.98 4.24 3.14
CA TRP A 118 15.61 4.20 3.66
C TRP A 118 14.89 2.93 3.21
N LYS A 119 14.00 2.45 4.05
CA LYS A 119 13.09 1.37 3.70
C LYS A 119 11.79 1.93 3.14
N LEU A 120 11.31 1.28 2.08
CA LEU A 120 10.04 1.60 1.46
C LEU A 120 9.01 0.50 1.81
N THR A 121 8.00 0.87 2.56
CA THR A 121 6.94 -0.04 3.01
C THR A 121 5.59 0.37 2.42
N VAL A 122 4.74 -0.56 2.11
CA VAL A 122 3.35 -0.31 1.72
C VAL A 122 2.38 -1.06 2.62
N GLU A 123 1.38 -0.37 3.16
CA GLU A 123 0.20 -1.00 3.75
C GLU A 123 -0.82 -1.24 2.65
N THR A 124 -1.31 -2.46 2.52
CA THR A 124 -2.19 -2.84 1.41
C THR A 124 -3.16 -3.95 1.79
N SER A 125 -4.33 -3.94 1.17
CA SER A 125 -5.26 -5.06 1.14
C SER A 125 -4.95 -6.06 0.02
N LEU A 126 -3.99 -5.74 -0.86
CA LEU A 126 -3.70 -6.45 -2.11
C LEU A 126 -4.89 -6.53 -3.09
N ASN A 127 -6.03 -5.90 -2.80
CA ASN A 127 -7.20 -5.95 -3.69
C ASN A 127 -7.16 -4.87 -4.77
N VAL A 128 -6.14 -4.96 -5.60
CA VAL A 128 -5.86 -4.06 -6.73
C VAL A 128 -5.59 -4.88 -8.00
N PRO A 129 -5.66 -4.27 -9.20
CA PRO A 129 -5.20 -4.92 -10.42
C PRO A 129 -3.75 -5.41 -10.30
N GLU A 130 -3.46 -6.61 -10.81
CA GLU A 130 -2.12 -7.23 -10.80
C GLU A 130 -1.03 -6.27 -11.29
N LYS A 131 -1.32 -5.49 -12.33
CA LYS A 131 -0.39 -4.51 -12.89
C LYS A 131 0.12 -3.50 -11.84
N ALA A 132 -0.71 -3.12 -10.87
CA ALA A 132 -0.32 -2.18 -9.82
C ALA A 132 0.70 -2.84 -8.86
N LEU A 133 0.44 -4.08 -8.44
CA LEU A 133 1.38 -4.84 -7.63
C LEU A 133 2.73 -5.02 -8.34
N ARG A 134 2.71 -5.53 -9.59
CA ARG A 134 3.94 -5.79 -10.36
C ARG A 134 4.82 -4.57 -10.56
N LYS A 135 4.23 -3.37 -10.64
CA LYS A 135 5.01 -2.13 -10.75
C LYS A 135 5.85 -1.87 -9.51
N VAL A 136 5.31 -2.09 -8.33
CA VAL A 136 5.98 -1.76 -7.07
C VAL A 136 6.89 -2.89 -6.56
N MET A 137 6.70 -4.12 -6.98
CA MET A 137 7.52 -5.26 -6.53
C MET A 137 9.03 -5.04 -6.61
N PRO A 138 9.60 -4.39 -7.65
CA PRO A 138 11.04 -4.15 -7.72
C PRO A 138 11.58 -3.12 -6.73
N VAL A 139 10.73 -2.28 -6.15
CA VAL A 139 11.15 -1.11 -5.36
C VAL A 139 10.69 -1.13 -3.91
N VAL A 140 9.69 -1.93 -3.57
CA VAL A 140 9.15 -2.04 -2.20
C VAL A 140 9.96 -3.06 -1.40
N ASP A 141 10.43 -2.66 -0.22
CA ASP A 141 11.13 -3.54 0.72
C ASP A 141 10.16 -4.41 1.51
N TRP A 142 9.05 -3.83 2.00
CA TRP A 142 8.12 -4.50 2.88
C TRP A 142 6.66 -4.26 2.50
N TYR A 143 5.85 -5.30 2.64
CA TYR A 143 4.40 -5.25 2.51
C TYR A 143 3.76 -5.53 3.86
N ILE A 144 2.93 -4.62 4.34
CA ILE A 144 2.05 -4.87 5.49
C ILE A 144 0.68 -5.21 4.89
N PHE A 145 0.37 -6.49 4.87
CA PHE A 145 -0.84 -7.01 4.27
C PHE A 145 -1.93 -7.20 5.32
N ASP A 146 -2.98 -6.37 5.21
CA ASP A 146 -4.20 -6.51 6.03
C ASP A 146 -5.17 -7.48 5.37
N VAL A 147 -5.11 -8.75 5.73
CA VAL A 147 -6.08 -9.74 5.28
C VAL A 147 -7.39 -9.56 6.04
N LYS A 148 -8.44 -9.11 5.39
CA LYS A 148 -9.73 -8.87 6.09
C LYS A 148 -10.44 -10.18 6.44
N SER A 149 -10.38 -11.18 5.57
CA SER A 149 -10.77 -12.58 5.78
C SER A 149 -10.20 -13.45 4.66
N THR A 150 -9.96 -14.73 4.92
CA THR A 150 -9.72 -15.73 3.85
C THR A 150 -11.01 -16.45 3.44
N ASP A 151 -12.11 -16.25 4.14
CA ASP A 151 -13.43 -16.70 3.73
C ASP A 151 -14.05 -15.68 2.76
N PRO A 152 -14.42 -16.08 1.50
CA PRO A 152 -14.88 -15.15 0.48
C PRO A 152 -16.20 -14.45 0.83
N GLU A 153 -17.12 -15.13 1.55
CA GLU A 153 -18.41 -14.56 1.93
C GLU A 153 -18.21 -13.49 3.00
N THR A 154 -17.41 -13.80 4.01
CA THR A 154 -17.03 -12.86 5.07
C THR A 154 -16.27 -11.67 4.48
N TYR A 155 -15.32 -11.92 3.55
CA TYR A 155 -14.57 -10.86 2.89
C TYR A 155 -15.51 -9.90 2.15
N LEU A 156 -16.42 -10.43 1.32
CA LEU A 156 -17.41 -9.65 0.57
C LEU A 156 -18.33 -8.86 1.51
N ALA A 157 -18.86 -9.52 2.55
CA ALA A 157 -19.77 -8.89 3.51
C ALA A 157 -19.11 -7.71 4.26
N TYR A 158 -17.83 -7.85 4.59
CA TYR A 158 -17.09 -6.83 5.33
C TYR A 158 -16.55 -5.71 4.45
N THR A 159 -16.00 -6.04 3.26
CA THR A 159 -15.29 -5.08 2.38
C THR A 159 -16.13 -4.48 1.27
N GLY A 160 -17.27 -5.12 0.94
CA GLY A 160 -18.15 -4.73 -0.16
C GLY A 160 -17.66 -5.13 -1.55
N VAL A 161 -16.54 -5.86 -1.67
CA VAL A 161 -15.97 -6.35 -2.93
C VAL A 161 -15.47 -7.79 -2.79
N ASP A 162 -15.33 -8.51 -3.92
CA ASP A 162 -14.78 -9.86 -3.91
C ASP A 162 -13.26 -9.87 -3.65
N ASP A 163 -12.74 -11.03 -3.27
CA ASP A 163 -11.34 -11.25 -2.90
C ASP A 163 -10.43 -11.74 -4.05
N THR A 164 -10.93 -11.78 -5.28
CA THR A 164 -10.23 -12.32 -6.45
C THR A 164 -8.86 -11.69 -6.68
N ASN A 165 -8.81 -10.36 -6.66
CA ASN A 165 -7.55 -9.65 -6.85
C ASN A 165 -6.60 -9.88 -5.67
N MET A 166 -7.12 -9.85 -4.45
CA MET A 166 -6.33 -10.08 -3.23
C MET A 166 -5.67 -11.46 -3.26
N ARG A 167 -6.42 -12.53 -3.53
CA ARG A 167 -5.90 -13.90 -3.60
C ARG A 167 -4.86 -14.06 -4.70
N ARG A 168 -5.12 -13.54 -5.89
CA ARG A 168 -4.17 -13.58 -7.00
C ARG A 168 -2.86 -12.88 -6.63
N ASN A 169 -2.95 -11.66 -6.10
CA ASN A 169 -1.78 -10.84 -5.79
C ASN A 169 -0.97 -11.44 -4.63
N LEU A 170 -1.63 -11.99 -3.60
CA LEU A 170 -0.94 -12.70 -2.54
C LEU A 170 -0.20 -13.94 -3.06
N LYS A 171 -0.84 -14.70 -3.95
CA LYS A 171 -0.20 -15.85 -4.60
C LYS A 171 1.01 -15.44 -5.43
N ILE A 172 0.95 -14.34 -6.17
CA ILE A 172 2.09 -13.80 -6.92
C ILE A 172 3.26 -13.49 -5.98
N LEU A 173 3.02 -12.78 -4.86
CA LEU A 173 4.08 -12.51 -3.89
C LEU A 173 4.71 -13.78 -3.32
N ALA A 174 3.89 -14.79 -3.04
CA ALA A 174 4.38 -16.07 -2.52
C ALA A 174 5.19 -16.85 -3.58
N ASP A 175 4.66 -17.00 -4.79
CA ASP A 175 5.27 -17.81 -5.86
C ASP A 175 6.57 -17.19 -6.40
N GLU A 176 6.67 -15.86 -6.39
CA GLU A 176 7.82 -15.13 -6.94
C GLU A 176 8.90 -14.80 -5.87
N GLY A 177 8.79 -15.38 -4.66
CA GLY A 177 9.83 -15.29 -3.63
C GLY A 177 9.81 -14.01 -2.80
N TYR A 178 8.65 -13.32 -2.72
CA TYR A 178 8.46 -12.12 -1.90
C TYR A 178 7.79 -12.41 -0.55
N ALA A 179 7.47 -13.67 -0.23
CA ALA A 179 6.75 -14.00 1.01
C ALA A 179 7.48 -13.52 2.27
N ASP A 180 8.81 -13.61 2.29
CA ASP A 180 9.67 -13.17 3.40
C ASP A 180 9.68 -11.64 3.61
N ARG A 181 9.08 -10.88 2.70
CA ARG A 181 8.90 -9.42 2.79
C ARG A 181 7.46 -9.02 3.13
N VAL A 182 6.57 -9.99 3.39
CA VAL A 182 5.16 -9.73 3.70
C VAL A 182 4.91 -9.97 5.19
N LYS A 183 4.51 -8.91 5.88
CA LYS A 183 4.00 -8.93 7.26
C LYS A 183 2.48 -9.01 7.18
N VAL A 184 1.90 -10.13 7.63
CA VAL A 184 0.46 -10.36 7.53
C VAL A 184 -0.22 -9.97 8.84
N ARG A 185 -1.21 -9.09 8.76
CA ARG A 185 -2.07 -8.70 9.87
C ARG A 185 -3.47 -9.31 9.68
N ILE A 186 -3.90 -10.11 10.65
CA ILE A 186 -5.15 -10.88 10.59
C ILE A 186 -6.08 -10.37 11.69
N PRO A 187 -7.06 -9.50 11.37
CA PRO A 187 -7.94 -8.93 12.38
C PRO A 187 -9.02 -9.93 12.82
N TYR A 188 -9.30 -9.98 14.14
CA TYR A 188 -10.57 -10.42 14.65
C TYR A 188 -11.58 -9.28 14.56
N ILE A 189 -12.58 -9.42 13.71
CA ILE A 189 -13.58 -8.38 13.41
C ILE A 189 -14.91 -8.79 14.00
N LYS A 190 -15.29 -8.18 15.12
CA LYS A 190 -16.54 -8.47 15.82
C LYS A 190 -17.75 -8.36 14.87
N GLY A 191 -18.56 -9.41 14.84
CA GLY A 191 -19.76 -9.49 13.99
C GLY A 191 -19.51 -10.00 12.57
N TYR A 192 -18.25 -10.22 12.18
CA TYR A 192 -17.89 -10.73 10.84
C TYR A 192 -17.11 -12.03 10.86
N ASN A 193 -16.18 -12.21 11.79
CA ASN A 193 -15.43 -13.45 11.94
C ASN A 193 -15.34 -13.86 13.42
N THR A 194 -14.99 -15.11 13.65
CA THR A 194 -14.77 -15.71 14.95
C THR A 194 -13.29 -15.99 15.19
N PRO A 195 -12.83 -16.28 16.41
CA PRO A 195 -11.47 -16.74 16.66
C PRO A 195 -11.09 -17.98 15.84
N GLU A 196 -12.06 -18.89 15.59
CA GLU A 196 -11.89 -20.07 14.75
C GLU A 196 -11.65 -19.70 13.29
N ASP A 197 -12.35 -18.69 12.76
CA ASP A 197 -12.15 -18.21 11.39
C ASP A 197 -10.77 -17.54 11.23
N VAL A 198 -10.32 -16.79 12.24
CA VAL A 198 -8.96 -16.24 12.28
C VAL A 198 -7.92 -17.36 12.27
N LYS A 199 -8.13 -18.43 13.05
CA LYS A 199 -7.24 -19.59 13.06
C LYS A 199 -7.20 -20.29 11.70
N LYS A 200 -8.35 -20.51 11.07
CA LYS A 200 -8.42 -21.06 9.70
C LYS A 200 -7.67 -20.17 8.70
N SER A 201 -7.84 -18.85 8.79
CA SER A 201 -7.11 -17.90 7.93
C SER A 201 -5.60 -18.04 8.09
N ILE A 202 -5.09 -18.19 9.32
CA ILE A 202 -3.67 -18.44 9.57
C ILE A 202 -3.20 -19.74 8.92
N GLU A 203 -3.99 -20.82 9.05
CA GLU A 203 -3.65 -22.13 8.47
C GLU A 203 -3.63 -22.10 6.95
N GLU A 204 -4.57 -21.40 6.32
CA GLU A 204 -4.61 -21.21 4.86
C GLU A 204 -3.41 -20.38 4.37
N LEU A 205 -3.11 -19.27 5.02
CA LEU A 205 -2.00 -18.41 4.67
C LEU A 205 -0.66 -19.13 4.80
N ARG A 206 -0.46 -19.94 5.84
CA ARG A 206 0.75 -20.78 6.00
C ARG A 206 0.99 -21.77 4.87
N LYS A 207 -0.09 -22.24 4.21
CA LYS A 207 0.03 -23.13 3.05
C LYS A 207 0.47 -22.39 1.77
N LEU A 208 0.26 -21.07 1.72
CA LEU A 208 0.65 -20.24 0.57
C LEU A 208 2.13 -19.86 0.61
N GLY A 209 2.70 -19.63 1.79
CA GLY A 209 4.10 -19.24 1.88
C GLY A 209 4.60 -19.00 3.30
N ALA A 210 5.91 -18.90 3.45
CA ALA A 210 6.59 -18.53 4.69
C ALA A 210 6.68 -16.99 4.78
N PHE A 211 5.58 -16.36 5.19
CA PHE A 211 5.53 -14.91 5.39
C PHE A 211 6.42 -14.46 6.55
N ALA A 212 6.96 -13.23 6.47
CA ALA A 212 7.89 -12.68 7.47
C ALA A 212 7.28 -12.71 8.88
N THR A 213 6.04 -12.27 9.02
CA THR A 213 5.27 -12.37 10.27
C THR A 213 3.79 -12.63 9.96
N MET A 214 3.09 -13.23 10.92
CA MET A 214 1.63 -13.34 10.92
C MET A 214 1.13 -12.95 12.30
N GLU A 215 0.38 -11.87 12.38
CA GLU A 215 -0.15 -11.34 13.64
C GLU A 215 -1.67 -11.32 13.62
N ALA A 216 -2.29 -11.99 14.58
CA ALA A 216 -3.73 -11.91 14.83
C ALA A 216 -3.99 -10.90 15.96
N PHE A 217 -4.95 -10.01 15.74
CA PHE A 217 -5.27 -8.96 16.72
C PHE A 217 -6.76 -8.61 16.71
N PRO A 218 -7.32 -8.12 17.85
CA PRO A 218 -8.68 -7.62 17.89
C PRO A 218 -8.77 -6.31 17.07
N TYR A 219 -9.69 -6.28 16.10
CA TYR A 219 -9.89 -5.07 15.30
C TYR A 219 -10.60 -3.99 16.12
N ARG A 220 -10.07 -2.78 16.09
CA ARG A 220 -10.69 -1.63 16.74
C ARG A 220 -11.88 -1.14 15.94
N ILE A 221 -13.08 -1.21 16.51
CA ILE A 221 -14.29 -0.63 15.94
C ILE A 221 -14.30 0.87 16.25
N PRO A 222 -14.52 1.76 15.26
CA PRO A 222 -14.71 3.18 15.52
C PRO A 222 -15.91 3.41 16.47
N GLU A 223 -15.78 4.30 17.45
CA GLU A 223 -16.80 4.54 18.49
C GLU A 223 -18.20 4.91 17.93
N GLU A 224 -18.24 5.48 16.74
CA GLU A 224 -19.48 5.86 16.05
C GLU A 224 -20.23 4.66 15.49
N GLU A 225 -19.52 3.61 15.12
CA GLU A 225 -20.09 2.35 14.60
C GLU A 225 -20.41 1.36 15.75
N GLU A 226 -19.87 1.57 16.95
CA GLU A 226 -20.13 0.72 18.13
C GLU A 226 -21.49 1.04 18.77
N LYS A 227 -22.05 2.22 18.48
CA LYS A 227 -23.34 2.71 19.04
C LYS A 227 -24.51 2.57 18.06
N ALA A 228 -24.29 2.08 16.87
CA ALA A 228 -25.31 1.87 15.83
C ALA A 228 -25.77 0.40 15.80
#